data_7987720c39e219d5e8051dc6f6dd6f37
#
_entry.id   7987720c39e219d5e8051dc6f6dd6f37
#
_cell.length_a   1.000
_cell.length_b   1.000
_cell.length_c   1.000
_cell.angle_alpha   90.00
_cell.angle_beta   90.00
_cell.angle_gamma   90.00
#
_symmetry.space_group_name_H-M   'P 1'
#
loop_
_entity.id
_entity.type
_entity.pdbx_description
1 polymer ?
#
loop_
_entity_poly.entity_id
_entity_poly.type
_entity_poly.pdbx_seq_one_letter_code
_entity_poly.pdbx_strand_id
1 'polypeptide(L)'
;KNMLKLTRIVPQTREFDQWFDEVREMMHREVDYHIEAATTQRFAERLQNDPRYIVPTIIDEYCTDRVLCMTFERGVPINSPVMLSLPQERRNKLGEASLEIAVREIFEWGEMQTDPNFGNYLVRLATTEDGIDQIILLDFGAIRQFDAHLLSVARHLIQAGYHHDSDMMVKAMTGYEFFDSIPQSIKPDMAKVFLLATE
;
A
#
# COMPACT_ATOMS: atom_id res chain seq x y z
N LYS A 1 11.52 23.92 -13.53
CA LYS A 1 12.94 23.59 -13.26
C LYS A 1 13.87 24.77 -13.57
N ASN A 2 13.84 25.33 -14.79
CA ASN A 2 14.73 26.41 -15.19
C ASN A 2 14.48 27.73 -14.43
N MET A 3 13.21 28.02 -14.09
CA MET A 3 12.87 29.24 -13.30
C MET A 3 13.35 29.15 -11.85
N LEU A 4 13.29 27.95 -11.23
CA LEU A 4 13.78 27.71 -9.88
C LEU A 4 15.31 27.76 -9.78
N LYS A 5 16.02 27.34 -10.83
CA LYS A 5 17.49 27.44 -10.92
C LYS A 5 17.98 28.89 -11.04
N LEU A 6 17.18 29.77 -11.63
CA LEU A 6 17.49 31.21 -11.78
C LEU A 6 17.43 31.98 -10.45
N THR A 7 16.65 31.49 -9.47
CA THR A 7 16.50 32.16 -8.16
C THR A 7 17.58 31.81 -7.16
N ARG A 8 18.51 30.89 -7.47
CA ARG A 8 19.55 30.35 -6.55
C ARG A 8 19.04 29.83 -5.21
N ILE A 9 17.74 29.64 -5.07
CA ILE A 9 17.10 29.14 -3.84
C ILE A 9 17.24 27.62 -3.73
N VAL A 10 17.50 26.93 -4.87
CA VAL A 10 17.52 25.47 -4.97
C VAL A 10 18.95 24.98 -5.18
N PRO A 11 19.42 23.95 -4.45
CA PRO A 11 20.71 23.34 -4.65
C PRO A 11 20.89 22.85 -6.09
N GLN A 12 22.03 23.18 -6.70
CA GLN A 12 22.36 22.72 -8.06
C GLN A 12 23.17 21.43 -7.98
N THR A 13 22.59 20.39 -7.37
CA THR A 13 23.24 19.08 -7.27
C THR A 13 22.56 18.10 -8.24
N ARG A 14 23.30 17.07 -8.64
CA ARG A 14 22.80 15.99 -9.50
C ARG A 14 21.66 15.21 -8.82
N GLU A 15 21.77 15.02 -7.50
CA GLU A 15 20.77 14.36 -6.68
C GLU A 15 19.46 15.15 -6.67
N PHE A 16 19.52 16.50 -6.61
CA PHE A 16 18.32 17.33 -6.68
C PHE A 16 17.65 17.25 -8.05
N ASP A 17 18.44 17.22 -9.13
CA ASP A 17 17.89 17.08 -10.47
C ASP A 17 17.21 15.71 -10.67
N GLN A 18 17.80 14.63 -10.17
CA GLN A 18 17.21 13.28 -10.18
C GLN A 18 15.92 13.24 -9.37
N TRP A 19 15.94 13.71 -8.13
CA TRP A 19 14.75 13.80 -7.28
C TRP A 19 13.62 14.61 -7.93
N PHE A 20 13.95 15.75 -8.54
CA PHE A 20 12.96 16.59 -9.22
C PHE A 20 12.35 15.89 -10.44
N ASP A 21 13.16 15.15 -11.19
CA ASP A 21 12.68 14.40 -12.35
C ASP A 21 11.81 13.21 -11.90
N GLU A 22 12.16 12.53 -10.81
CA GLU A 22 11.31 11.47 -10.19
C GLU A 22 9.96 12.01 -9.71
N VAL A 23 9.96 13.15 -9.00
CA VAL A 23 8.72 13.82 -8.56
C VAL A 23 7.86 14.21 -9.77
N ARG A 24 8.49 14.73 -10.82
CA ARG A 24 7.76 15.10 -12.05
C ARG A 24 7.15 13.88 -12.74
N GLU A 25 7.89 12.78 -12.85
CA GLU A 25 7.37 11.53 -13.41
C GLU A 25 6.25 10.95 -12.57
N MET A 26 6.38 10.99 -11.24
CA MET A 26 5.32 10.60 -10.33
C MET A 26 4.05 11.43 -10.55
N MET A 27 4.17 12.75 -10.62
CA MET A 27 3.04 13.64 -10.91
C MET A 27 2.42 13.39 -12.29
N HIS A 28 3.22 13.04 -13.29
CA HIS A 28 2.68 12.68 -14.61
C HIS A 28 1.92 11.36 -14.61
N ARG A 29 2.33 10.38 -13.81
CA ARG A 29 1.60 9.11 -13.65
C ARG A 29 0.28 9.30 -12.91
N GLU A 30 0.25 10.17 -11.91
CA GLU A 30 -0.97 10.51 -11.17
C GLU A 30 -2.04 11.23 -12.03
N VAL A 31 -1.69 11.72 -13.22
CA VAL A 31 -2.61 12.43 -14.12
C VAL A 31 -3.11 11.55 -15.26
N ASP A 32 -2.62 10.32 -15.40
CA ASP A 32 -3.05 9.39 -16.45
C ASP A 32 -4.04 8.36 -15.90
N TYR A 33 -5.32 8.67 -16.03
CA TYR A 33 -6.40 7.79 -15.57
C TYR A 33 -6.52 6.45 -16.32
N HIS A 34 -5.84 6.25 -17.44
CA HIS A 34 -5.75 4.92 -18.05
C HIS A 34 -4.94 3.95 -17.18
N ILE A 35 -3.90 4.44 -16.50
CA ILE A 35 -3.10 3.62 -15.56
C ILE A 35 -3.94 3.23 -14.36
N GLU A 36 -4.68 4.17 -13.81
CA GLU A 36 -5.56 3.92 -12.66
C GLU A 36 -6.71 2.98 -13.04
N ALA A 37 -7.34 3.15 -14.20
CA ALA A 37 -8.38 2.25 -14.71
C ALA A 37 -7.87 0.81 -14.83
N ALA A 38 -6.72 0.62 -15.47
CA ALA A 38 -6.10 -0.70 -15.63
C ALA A 38 -5.73 -1.34 -14.28
N THR A 39 -5.27 -0.53 -13.33
CA THR A 39 -4.96 -1.00 -11.97
C THR A 39 -6.22 -1.39 -11.22
N THR A 40 -7.27 -0.58 -11.28
CA THR A 40 -8.58 -0.87 -10.69
C THR A 40 -9.15 -2.18 -11.21
N GLN A 41 -9.12 -2.42 -12.52
CA GLN A 41 -9.57 -3.68 -13.14
C GLN A 41 -8.77 -4.88 -12.63
N ARG A 42 -7.45 -4.76 -12.54
CA ARG A 42 -6.57 -5.82 -12.03
C ARG A 42 -6.89 -6.17 -10.57
N PHE A 43 -7.13 -5.18 -9.72
CA PHE A 43 -7.53 -5.42 -8.33
C PHE A 43 -8.94 -6.01 -8.23
N ALA A 44 -9.87 -5.57 -9.08
CA ALA A 44 -11.21 -6.17 -9.17
C ALA A 44 -11.14 -7.67 -9.52
N GLU A 45 -10.30 -8.05 -10.50
CA GLU A 45 -10.08 -9.47 -10.86
C GLU A 45 -9.50 -10.28 -9.71
N ARG A 46 -8.52 -9.74 -8.97
CA ARG A 46 -7.89 -10.42 -7.83
C ARG A 46 -8.83 -10.65 -6.67
N LEU A 47 -9.77 -9.72 -6.46
CA LEU A 47 -10.69 -9.71 -5.33
C LEU A 47 -12.08 -10.27 -5.68
N GLN A 48 -12.35 -10.64 -6.93
CA GLN A 48 -13.68 -11.06 -7.41
C GLN A 48 -14.32 -12.20 -6.63
N ASN A 49 -13.50 -13.08 -6.02
CA ASN A 49 -13.97 -14.23 -5.26
C ASN A 49 -13.94 -14.00 -3.74
N ASP A 50 -13.59 -12.82 -3.29
CA ASP A 50 -13.54 -12.48 -1.88
C ASP A 50 -14.70 -11.54 -1.50
N PRO A 51 -15.74 -12.06 -0.82
CA PRO A 51 -16.95 -11.27 -0.54
C PRO A 51 -16.73 -10.11 0.44
N ARG A 52 -15.55 -9.99 1.03
CA ARG A 52 -15.23 -8.92 1.97
C ARG A 52 -14.88 -7.60 1.29
N TYR A 53 -14.55 -7.64 -0.01
CA TYR A 53 -14.10 -6.46 -0.75
C TYR A 53 -14.98 -6.18 -1.95
N ILE A 54 -15.09 -4.90 -2.26
CA ILE A 54 -15.72 -4.40 -3.48
C ILE A 54 -14.74 -3.45 -4.15
N VAL A 55 -14.52 -3.67 -5.43
CA VAL A 55 -13.81 -2.74 -6.30
C VAL A 55 -14.80 -2.26 -7.35
N PRO A 56 -14.96 -0.95 -7.58
CA PRO A 56 -15.84 -0.45 -8.61
C PRO A 56 -15.46 -0.98 -9.99
N THR A 57 -16.45 -1.24 -10.82
CA THR A 57 -16.24 -1.67 -12.21
C THR A 57 -15.94 -0.45 -13.08
N ILE A 58 -14.83 -0.49 -13.81
CA ILE A 58 -14.47 0.55 -14.78
C ILE A 58 -15.39 0.48 -15.99
N ILE A 59 -15.82 1.64 -16.48
CA ILE A 59 -16.65 1.80 -17.69
C ILE A 59 -15.77 2.41 -18.77
N ASP A 60 -15.00 1.55 -19.44
CA ASP A 60 -13.92 1.93 -20.35
C ASP A 60 -14.33 2.90 -21.45
N GLU A 61 -15.55 2.77 -21.98
CA GLU A 61 -16.10 3.64 -23.05
C GLU A 61 -16.17 5.13 -22.65
N TYR A 62 -16.16 5.43 -21.33
CA TYR A 62 -16.19 6.80 -20.79
C TYR A 62 -14.88 7.20 -20.14
N CYS A 63 -13.84 6.35 -20.17
CA CYS A 63 -12.53 6.67 -19.63
C CYS A 63 -11.65 7.35 -20.68
N THR A 64 -10.82 8.30 -20.22
CA THR A 64 -9.80 8.98 -21.01
C THR A 64 -8.56 9.21 -20.15
N ASP A 65 -7.53 9.81 -20.71
CA ASP A 65 -6.36 10.27 -19.93
C ASP A 65 -6.71 11.22 -18.77
N ARG A 66 -7.91 11.84 -18.81
CA ARG A 66 -8.37 12.86 -17.84
C ARG A 66 -9.71 12.58 -17.20
N VAL A 67 -10.34 11.50 -17.54
CA VAL A 67 -11.64 11.10 -16.99
C VAL A 67 -11.59 9.64 -16.63
N LEU A 68 -11.85 9.33 -15.36
CA LEU A 68 -12.03 7.97 -14.87
C LEU A 68 -13.54 7.76 -14.62
N CYS A 69 -14.13 6.79 -15.29
CA CYS A 69 -15.53 6.44 -15.14
C CYS A 69 -15.67 5.03 -14.56
N MET A 70 -16.41 4.92 -13.45
CA MET A 70 -16.63 3.65 -12.76
C MET A 70 -18.03 3.58 -12.17
N THR A 71 -18.46 2.38 -11.77
CA THR A 71 -19.73 2.19 -11.08
C THR A 71 -19.73 2.92 -9.74
N PHE A 72 -20.89 3.48 -9.39
CA PHE A 72 -21.07 4.12 -8.09
C PHE A 72 -21.37 3.06 -7.02
N GLU A 73 -20.52 2.98 -6.02
CA GLU A 73 -20.68 2.07 -4.88
C GLU A 73 -21.19 2.82 -3.65
N ARG A 74 -22.29 2.32 -3.08
CA ARG A 74 -22.89 2.92 -1.87
C ARG A 74 -22.22 2.36 -0.63
N GLY A 75 -21.70 3.23 0.22
CA GLY A 75 -21.07 2.88 1.50
C GLY A 75 -21.00 4.09 2.43
N VAL A 76 -20.59 3.84 3.66
CA VAL A 76 -20.27 4.88 4.64
C VAL A 76 -18.74 5.03 4.73
N PRO A 77 -18.21 6.25 4.94
CA PRO A 77 -16.76 6.42 5.13
C PRO A 77 -16.26 5.56 6.29
N ILE A 78 -15.11 4.91 6.10
CA ILE A 78 -14.53 4.00 7.10
C ILE A 78 -14.22 4.69 8.44
N ASN A 79 -13.97 5.99 8.43
CA ASN A 79 -13.70 6.81 9.59
C ASN A 79 -14.95 7.54 10.14
N SER A 80 -16.16 7.18 9.68
CA SER A 80 -17.38 7.84 10.08
C SER A 80 -17.84 7.43 11.49
N PRO A 81 -18.65 8.28 12.19
CA PRO A 81 -19.22 7.91 13.49
C PRO A 81 -20.05 6.62 13.46
N VAL A 82 -20.65 6.29 12.33
CA VAL A 82 -21.41 5.04 12.16
C VAL A 82 -20.52 3.82 12.40
N MET A 83 -19.27 3.85 11.92
CA MET A 83 -18.31 2.78 12.14
C MET A 83 -17.97 2.59 13.61
N LEU A 84 -17.86 3.68 14.36
CA LEU A 84 -17.60 3.62 15.81
C LEU A 84 -18.76 3.04 16.60
N SER A 85 -20.00 3.14 16.10
CA SER A 85 -21.20 2.59 16.72
C SER A 85 -21.43 1.10 16.47
N LEU A 86 -20.67 0.49 15.54
CA LEU A 86 -20.76 -0.95 15.26
C LEU A 86 -20.31 -1.79 16.47
N PRO A 87 -20.88 -2.99 16.67
CA PRO A 87 -20.36 -3.97 17.60
C PRO A 87 -18.86 -4.24 17.40
N GLN A 88 -18.13 -4.46 18.48
CA GLN A 88 -16.68 -4.68 18.44
C GLN A 88 -16.29 -5.80 17.48
N GLU A 89 -17.06 -6.89 17.45
CA GLU A 89 -16.81 -8.04 16.58
C GLU A 89 -16.82 -7.63 15.09
N ARG A 90 -17.80 -6.83 14.66
CA ARG A 90 -17.89 -6.33 13.27
C ARG A 90 -16.70 -5.42 12.94
N ARG A 91 -16.32 -4.54 13.88
CA ARG A 91 -15.12 -3.70 13.71
C ARG A 91 -13.84 -4.51 13.61
N ASN A 92 -13.71 -5.56 14.41
CA ASN A 92 -12.55 -6.47 14.35
C ASN A 92 -12.47 -7.17 12.98
N LYS A 93 -13.59 -7.72 12.46
CA LYS A 93 -13.62 -8.36 11.14
C LYS A 93 -13.21 -7.40 10.02
N LEU A 94 -13.64 -6.13 10.07
CA LEU A 94 -13.19 -5.12 9.11
C LEU A 94 -11.71 -4.78 9.27
N GLY A 95 -11.21 -4.70 10.51
CA GLY A 95 -9.79 -4.50 10.79
C GLY A 95 -8.93 -5.67 10.29
N GLU A 96 -9.35 -6.90 10.52
CA GLU A 96 -8.71 -8.10 10.01
C GLU A 96 -8.67 -8.11 8.47
N ALA A 97 -9.79 -7.80 7.81
CA ALA A 97 -9.84 -7.67 6.36
C ALA A 97 -8.89 -6.57 5.86
N SER A 98 -8.88 -5.39 6.51
CA SER A 98 -7.98 -4.31 6.13
C SER A 98 -6.50 -4.69 6.26
N LEU A 99 -6.13 -5.43 7.29
CA LEU A 99 -4.77 -5.92 7.48
C LEU A 99 -4.42 -7.01 6.47
N GLU A 100 -5.34 -7.94 6.24
CA GLU A 100 -5.14 -9.05 5.30
C GLU A 100 -4.91 -8.55 3.87
N ILE A 101 -5.68 -7.57 3.39
CA ILE A 101 -5.45 -7.04 2.04
C ILE A 101 -4.07 -6.39 1.92
N ALA A 102 -3.62 -5.62 2.92
CA ALA A 102 -2.29 -5.03 2.91
C ALA A 102 -1.17 -6.09 2.87
N VAL A 103 -1.34 -7.20 3.59
CA VAL A 103 -0.40 -8.34 3.55
C VAL A 103 -0.42 -9.02 2.18
N ARG A 104 -1.60 -9.22 1.58
CA ARG A 104 -1.74 -9.80 0.24
C ARG A 104 -1.13 -8.90 -0.83
N GLU A 105 -1.37 -7.59 -0.75
CA GLU A 105 -0.76 -6.62 -1.65
C GLU A 105 0.76 -6.75 -1.67
N ILE A 106 1.39 -6.76 -0.51
CA ILE A 106 2.86 -6.83 -0.41
C ILE A 106 3.38 -8.21 -0.79
N PHE A 107 2.87 -9.28 -0.16
CA PHE A 107 3.52 -10.59 -0.19
C PHE A 107 2.94 -11.56 -1.22
N GLU A 108 1.71 -11.37 -1.65
CA GLU A 108 1.10 -12.19 -2.70
C GLU A 108 1.24 -11.52 -4.07
N TRP A 109 0.96 -10.22 -4.16
CA TRP A 109 0.95 -9.50 -5.44
C TRP A 109 2.21 -8.70 -5.73
N GLY A 110 3.05 -8.44 -4.73
CA GLY A 110 4.29 -7.69 -4.87
C GLY A 110 4.10 -6.20 -5.15
N GLU A 111 2.94 -5.68 -4.84
CA GLU A 111 2.61 -4.26 -4.99
C GLU A 111 1.72 -3.81 -3.84
N MET A 112 1.66 -2.51 -3.54
CA MET A 112 0.83 -1.98 -2.46
C MET A 112 0.32 -0.58 -2.81
N GLN A 113 -0.93 -0.30 -2.40
CA GLN A 113 -1.47 1.05 -2.34
C GLN A 113 -0.68 1.87 -1.30
N THR A 114 -0.06 2.96 -1.75
CA THR A 114 0.83 3.79 -0.91
C THR A 114 0.19 5.09 -0.45
N ASP A 115 -1.05 5.36 -0.82
CA ASP A 115 -1.87 6.46 -0.28
C ASP A 115 -2.97 5.92 0.66
N PRO A 116 -2.69 5.72 1.96
CA PRO A 116 -3.63 5.17 2.93
C PRO A 116 -4.66 6.20 3.42
N ASN A 117 -5.12 7.10 2.55
CA ASN A 117 -6.13 8.08 2.89
C ASN A 117 -7.48 7.37 3.17
N PHE A 118 -8.09 7.66 4.32
CA PHE A 118 -9.41 7.10 4.67
C PHE A 118 -10.51 7.46 3.67
N GLY A 119 -10.36 8.53 2.90
CA GLY A 119 -11.28 8.89 1.81
C GLY A 119 -11.34 7.87 0.67
N ASN A 120 -10.32 7.02 0.55
CA ASN A 120 -10.23 5.98 -0.47
C ASN A 120 -10.98 4.69 -0.07
N TYR A 121 -11.58 4.66 1.14
CA TYR A 121 -12.25 3.47 1.69
C TYR A 121 -13.65 3.79 2.17
N LEU A 122 -14.63 3.06 1.63
CA LEU A 122 -15.99 3.05 2.17
C LEU A 122 -16.30 1.66 2.74
N VAL A 123 -17.34 1.57 3.57
CA VAL A 123 -17.86 0.30 4.06
C VAL A 123 -19.33 0.17 3.68
N ARG A 124 -19.66 -0.90 2.98
CA ARG A 124 -21.04 -1.33 2.78
C ARG A 124 -21.45 -2.20 3.95
N LEU A 125 -22.31 -1.66 4.79
CA LEU A 125 -22.79 -2.38 5.96
C LEU A 125 -23.75 -3.50 5.58
N ALA A 126 -23.59 -4.65 6.23
CA ALA A 126 -24.53 -5.75 6.14
C ALA A 126 -25.94 -5.32 6.59
N THR A 127 -26.94 -5.74 5.87
CA THR A 127 -28.35 -5.47 6.15
C THR A 127 -29.03 -6.55 6.99
N THR A 128 -28.36 -7.69 7.18
CA THR A 128 -28.82 -8.83 8.00
C THR A 128 -27.75 -9.21 9.03
N GLU A 129 -28.15 -9.89 10.09
CA GLU A 129 -27.22 -10.34 11.16
C GLU A 129 -26.13 -11.28 10.63
N ASP A 130 -26.48 -12.16 9.69
CA ASP A 130 -25.55 -13.12 9.08
C ASP A 130 -24.79 -12.52 7.86
N GLY A 131 -25.03 -11.25 7.55
CA GLY A 131 -24.40 -10.57 6.43
C GLY A 131 -22.95 -10.18 6.71
N ILE A 132 -22.20 -9.93 5.64
CA ILE A 132 -20.80 -9.51 5.71
C ILE A 132 -20.70 -8.02 5.42
N ASP A 133 -20.02 -7.27 6.29
CA ASP A 133 -19.60 -5.91 6.00
C ASP A 133 -18.50 -5.95 4.94
N GLN A 134 -18.60 -5.10 3.93
CA GLN A 134 -17.70 -5.12 2.79
C GLN A 134 -16.90 -3.82 2.72
N ILE A 135 -15.59 -3.93 2.54
CA ILE A 135 -14.72 -2.78 2.29
C ILE A 135 -14.77 -2.45 0.80
N ILE A 136 -15.08 -1.21 0.48
CA ILE A 136 -15.07 -0.69 -0.89
C ILE A 136 -13.76 0.07 -1.08
N LEU A 137 -12.97 -0.34 -2.07
CA LEU A 137 -11.69 0.25 -2.43
C LEU A 137 -11.89 1.15 -3.64
N LEU A 138 -11.65 2.46 -3.50
CA LEU A 138 -12.04 3.45 -4.51
C LEU A 138 -10.89 3.97 -5.37
N ASP A 139 -9.65 3.94 -4.88
CA ASP A 139 -8.51 4.62 -5.49
C ASP A 139 -7.32 3.66 -5.62
N PHE A 140 -6.79 3.57 -6.84
CA PHE A 140 -5.63 2.75 -7.17
C PHE A 140 -4.57 3.56 -7.94
N GLY A 141 -4.62 4.89 -7.85
CA GLY A 141 -3.67 5.79 -8.52
C GLY A 141 -2.25 5.73 -7.97
N ALA A 142 -2.10 5.39 -6.69
CA ALA A 142 -0.81 5.41 -6.00
C ALA A 142 -0.28 4.00 -5.68
N ILE A 143 -0.28 3.09 -6.65
CA ILE A 143 0.27 1.74 -6.46
C ILE A 143 1.77 1.73 -6.71
N ARG A 144 2.53 1.16 -5.77
CA ARG A 144 3.96 0.86 -5.91
C ARG A 144 4.22 -0.62 -6.03
N GLN A 145 5.05 -0.99 -7.00
CA GLN A 145 5.61 -2.33 -7.11
C GLN A 145 6.87 -2.45 -6.29
N PHE A 146 7.04 -3.59 -5.64
CA PHE A 146 8.22 -3.90 -4.85
C PHE A 146 9.15 -4.84 -5.61
N ASP A 147 10.44 -4.61 -5.45
CA ASP A 147 11.46 -5.51 -5.95
C ASP A 147 11.38 -6.88 -5.26
N ALA A 148 11.52 -7.96 -6.03
CA ALA A 148 11.41 -9.32 -5.51
C ALA A 148 12.48 -9.64 -4.45
N HIS A 149 13.66 -9.02 -4.55
CA HIS A 149 14.71 -9.18 -3.55
C HIS A 149 14.32 -8.53 -2.23
N LEU A 150 13.78 -7.29 -2.27
CA LEU A 150 13.24 -6.61 -1.09
C LEU A 150 12.18 -7.46 -0.38
N LEU A 151 11.23 -8.02 -1.16
CA LEU A 151 10.17 -8.88 -0.60
C LEU A 151 10.74 -10.17 0.01
N SER A 152 11.79 -10.74 -0.58
CA SER A 152 12.49 -11.89 0.00
C SER A 152 13.13 -11.54 1.34
N VAL A 153 13.83 -10.40 1.41
CA VAL A 153 14.43 -9.91 2.66
C VAL A 153 13.36 -9.67 3.71
N ALA A 154 12.26 -9.00 3.36
CA ALA A 154 11.15 -8.74 4.28
C ALA A 154 10.54 -10.04 4.84
N ARG A 155 10.33 -11.06 3.99
CA ARG A 155 9.86 -12.38 4.45
C ARG A 155 10.81 -13.03 5.44
N HIS A 156 12.11 -13.00 5.18
CA HIS A 156 13.11 -13.57 6.09
C HIS A 156 13.17 -12.82 7.42
N LEU A 157 13.05 -11.48 7.40
CA LEU A 157 12.99 -10.68 8.63
C LEU A 157 11.75 -11.01 9.48
N ILE A 158 10.58 -11.16 8.83
CA ILE A 158 9.34 -11.55 9.51
C ILE A 158 9.47 -12.97 10.09
N GLN A 159 10.03 -13.92 9.33
CA GLN A 159 10.26 -15.28 9.83
C GLN A 159 11.21 -15.31 11.02
N ALA A 160 12.31 -14.55 10.94
CA ALA A 160 13.25 -14.41 12.05
C ALA A 160 12.58 -13.81 13.30
N GLY A 161 11.73 -12.80 13.12
CA GLY A 161 10.93 -12.22 14.20
C GLY A 161 9.96 -13.25 14.82
N TYR A 162 9.23 -13.96 13.99
CA TYR A 162 8.27 -14.99 14.44
C TYR A 162 8.95 -16.12 15.25
N HIS A 163 10.18 -16.49 14.85
CA HIS A 163 10.96 -17.52 15.56
C HIS A 163 11.82 -16.97 16.71
N HIS A 164 11.82 -15.65 16.94
CA HIS A 164 12.70 -14.97 17.87
C HIS A 164 14.20 -15.33 17.68
N ASP A 165 14.61 -15.53 16.40
CA ASP A 165 15.94 -15.97 16.01
C ASP A 165 16.82 -14.77 15.58
N SER A 166 17.72 -14.37 16.49
CA SER A 166 18.65 -13.25 16.28
C SER A 166 19.64 -13.50 15.13
N ASP A 167 20.10 -14.74 14.97
CA ASP A 167 21.09 -15.09 13.93
C ASP A 167 20.43 -15.10 12.56
N MET A 168 19.21 -15.64 12.47
CA MET A 168 18.38 -15.54 11.26
C MET A 168 18.10 -14.08 10.90
N MET A 169 17.79 -13.21 11.88
CA MET A 169 17.57 -11.78 11.67
C MET A 169 18.80 -11.11 11.08
N VAL A 170 19.99 -11.32 11.67
CA VAL A 170 21.26 -10.78 11.16
C VAL A 170 21.54 -11.28 9.74
N LYS A 171 21.29 -12.57 9.48
CA LYS A 171 21.46 -13.15 8.14
C LYS A 171 20.52 -12.53 7.11
N ALA A 172 19.26 -12.29 7.48
CA ALA A 172 18.29 -11.64 6.61
C ALA A 172 18.68 -10.20 6.24
N MET A 173 19.40 -9.50 7.11
CA MET A 173 19.94 -8.16 6.83
C MET A 173 21.17 -8.18 5.90
N THR A 174 21.70 -9.33 5.53
CA THR A 174 22.94 -9.44 4.73
C THR A 174 22.57 -9.53 3.25
N GLY A 175 23.25 -8.75 2.39
CA GLY A 175 23.05 -8.77 0.94
C GLY A 175 21.90 -7.90 0.45
N TYR A 176 21.38 -7.01 1.29
CA TYR A 176 20.47 -5.96 0.87
C TYR A 176 21.10 -4.59 1.09
N GLU A 177 21.20 -3.78 0.04
CA GLU A 177 21.97 -2.54 -0.02
C GLU A 177 21.70 -1.60 1.17
N PHE A 178 20.43 -1.49 1.59
CA PHE A 178 20.06 -0.68 2.76
C PHE A 178 20.79 -1.12 4.03
N PHE A 179 20.91 -2.44 4.27
CA PHE A 179 21.59 -2.99 5.44
C PHE A 179 23.11 -3.15 5.25
N ASP A 180 23.59 -3.16 4.01
CA ASP A 180 25.01 -3.32 3.71
C ASP A 180 25.82 -2.07 4.10
N SER A 181 25.17 -0.90 4.12
CA SER A 181 25.77 0.34 4.64
C SER A 181 25.97 0.33 6.16
N ILE A 182 25.35 -0.61 6.90
CA ILE A 182 25.41 -0.72 8.36
C ILE A 182 26.63 -1.56 8.76
N PRO A 183 27.50 -1.07 9.66
CA PRO A 183 28.64 -1.84 10.15
C PRO A 183 28.20 -3.20 10.72
N GLN A 184 28.96 -4.26 10.41
CA GLN A 184 28.65 -5.62 10.85
C GLN A 184 28.57 -5.75 12.38
N SER A 185 29.35 -4.94 13.11
CA SER A 185 29.33 -4.90 14.58
C SER A 185 28.03 -4.42 15.20
N ILE A 186 27.20 -3.67 14.43
CA ILE A 186 25.94 -3.08 14.91
C ILE A 186 24.75 -3.99 14.57
N LYS A 187 24.86 -4.82 13.54
CA LYS A 187 23.75 -5.69 13.09
C LYS A 187 23.15 -6.58 14.19
N PRO A 188 23.95 -7.20 15.10
CA PRO A 188 23.38 -7.97 16.21
C PRO A 188 22.53 -7.15 17.18
N ASP A 189 22.90 -5.90 17.45
CA ASP A 189 22.13 -5.04 18.33
C ASP A 189 20.84 -4.54 17.63
N MET A 190 20.90 -4.26 16.33
CA MET A 190 19.72 -3.99 15.54
C MET A 190 18.76 -5.20 15.49
N ALA A 191 19.29 -6.41 15.33
CA ALA A 191 18.47 -7.62 15.36
C ALA A 191 17.68 -7.74 16.67
N LYS A 192 18.32 -7.45 17.82
CA LYS A 192 17.62 -7.43 19.11
C LYS A 192 16.48 -6.40 19.14
N VAL A 193 16.71 -5.20 18.61
CA VAL A 193 15.67 -4.15 18.54
C VAL A 193 14.50 -4.58 17.67
N PHE A 194 14.77 -5.20 16.51
CA PHE A 194 13.70 -5.71 15.65
C PHE A 194 12.93 -6.86 16.29
N LEU A 195 13.60 -7.75 17.03
CA LEU A 195 12.94 -8.84 17.75
C LEU A 195 12.02 -8.32 18.86
N LEU A 196 12.42 -7.26 19.59
CA LEU A 196 11.55 -6.60 20.58
C LEU A 196 10.29 -5.99 19.97
N ALA A 197 10.32 -5.62 18.70
CA ALA A 197 9.14 -5.08 17.99
C ALA A 197 8.17 -6.16 17.53
N THR A 198 8.52 -7.45 17.65
CA THR A 198 7.69 -8.60 17.29
C THR A 198 7.05 -9.31 18.50
N GLU A 199 7.31 -8.82 19.72
CA GLU A 199 6.64 -9.23 20.97
C GLU A 199 5.30 -8.50 21.14
#